data_bf3024e8e22d0388ff582d300e34bcc1
#
_entry.id   bf3024e8e22d0388ff582d300e34bcc1
#
_cell.length_a   1.000
_cell.length_b   1.000
_cell.length_c   1.000
_cell.angle_alpha   90.00
_cell.angle_beta   90.00
_cell.angle_gamma   90.00
#
_symmetry.space_group_name_H-M   'P 1'
#
loop_
_entity.id
_entity.type
_entity.pdbx_description
1 polymer ?
#
loop_
_entity_poly.entity_id
_entity_poly.type
_entity_poly.pdbx_seq_one_letter_code
_entity_poly.pdbx_strand_id
1 'polypeptide(L)'
;MKTYTKTKKTTFFISIFLMGLLTFSQNDEKKSKDDSSDKKEKKEKVYSDLINEDAITDNGLFDVHKVDDKYYYEINDTLLGRDMLMVTRVVNLSKEIPINRHKMSEQVLSWQRFNNNILLKEISYSNYASDSLPIKEAVSNANFEPIIASFKIEVTNKDKNSVVIDVTSLYKNDVKSFGYPQFSRKRNKITGLDSKLSFIESIRSFPMNIEAKHIKTYKSSEAKNGQISMVLNNSMILLPKEPMKRRYYDERVGWFTTSQTDYGIDNQEAETVRYLDRWRLEIKDEDIEKYKRGELVEPKKPIVYYVDRATPKKWRKYLKQGIEDWQAAFEAAGFKNAIIAKDPPSKEEDPDWSPEDIRYSVVRYLASPTLNANGPHVSDPRSGEIIESDINWYHNVMKLLRNWYFIQTSAVDPDARSTEFKDELMGELIRFVSAHEVGHTIGLPHNMGSSSAFPVDSLRSATFTKKYGTAPSVMDYARFNYVAQPEDKGVVLMPSHWDSPNVGIYDKFSVMWGYKPILDVTEEEEKDILKKWIIEKEDDLMYRFGPSGGIDPSSQTEDLGDNAIKASSYGIKNLKRIVPNLMEWTTKAVSYTHLTLPTTYGV
;
A
#
# COMPACT_ATOMS: atom_id res chain seq x y z
N MET A 1 -24.47 -51.59 9.43
CA MET A 1 -24.43 -52.59 10.51
C MET A 1 -23.17 -52.39 11.32
N LYS A 2 -23.25 -51.94 12.49
CA LYS A 2 -22.46 -51.91 13.73
C LYS A 2 -22.41 -50.49 14.31
N THR A 3 -23.35 -50.31 15.20
CA THR A 3 -23.49 -49.29 16.23
C THR A 3 -22.36 -49.37 17.25
N TYR A 4 -21.82 -48.21 17.62
CA TYR A 4 -21.09 -48.07 18.91
C TYR A 4 -21.58 -46.79 19.61
N THR A 5 -22.37 -47.02 20.64
CA THR A 5 -22.75 -46.07 21.69
C THR A 5 -21.58 -45.88 22.64
N LYS A 6 -21.26 -44.65 22.98
CA LYS A 6 -20.47 -44.34 24.18
C LYS A 6 -21.11 -43.23 24.99
N THR A 7 -21.46 -43.59 26.17
CA THR A 7 -22.08 -42.91 27.30
C THR A 7 -21.27 -41.72 27.79
N LYS A 8 -21.92 -40.56 27.94
CA LYS A 8 -21.38 -39.39 28.66
C LYS A 8 -21.67 -39.56 30.17
N LYS A 9 -20.62 -39.44 30.98
CA LYS A 9 -20.73 -39.21 32.43
C LYS A 9 -20.72 -37.70 32.71
N THR A 10 -21.82 -37.24 33.26
CA THR A 10 -22.02 -35.88 33.76
C THR A 10 -21.54 -35.85 35.22
N THR A 11 -20.60 -35.01 35.55
CA THR A 11 -20.20 -34.75 36.93
C THR A 11 -20.68 -33.36 37.33
N PHE A 12 -21.59 -33.35 38.30
CA PHE A 12 -22.12 -32.14 38.94
C PHE A 12 -21.15 -31.69 40.03
N PHE A 13 -20.74 -30.43 40.01
CA PHE A 13 -20.06 -29.78 41.13
C PHE A 13 -21.02 -28.80 41.80
N ILE A 14 -21.31 -29.10 43.07
CA ILE A 14 -22.09 -28.26 43.99
C ILE A 14 -21.13 -27.27 44.63
N SER A 15 -21.39 -25.98 44.48
CA SER A 15 -20.67 -24.91 45.21
C SER A 15 -21.32 -24.70 46.57
N ILE A 16 -20.54 -24.90 47.64
CA ILE A 16 -20.91 -24.56 48.99
C ILE A 16 -20.45 -23.15 49.31
N PHE A 17 -21.42 -22.30 49.64
CA PHE A 17 -21.23 -20.95 50.18
C PHE A 17 -20.95 -21.09 51.69
N LEU A 18 -19.82 -20.56 52.17
CA LEU A 18 -19.57 -20.41 53.61
C LEU A 18 -19.37 -18.92 53.93
N MET A 19 -20.33 -18.41 54.65
CA MET A 19 -20.32 -17.11 55.36
C MET A 19 -19.41 -17.21 56.58
N GLY A 20 -18.42 -16.36 56.73
CA GLY A 20 -17.59 -16.22 57.94
C GLY A 20 -17.77 -14.84 58.55
N LEU A 21 -18.26 -14.86 59.76
CA LEU A 21 -18.56 -13.71 60.61
C LEU A 21 -17.31 -12.98 61.13
N LEU A 22 -17.47 -11.68 61.26
CA LEU A 22 -16.63 -10.71 61.97
C LEU A 22 -16.39 -11.08 63.43
N THR A 23 -15.15 -10.98 63.89
CA THR A 23 -14.84 -10.76 65.31
C THR A 23 -13.94 -9.54 65.44
N PHE A 24 -14.45 -8.54 66.16
CA PHE A 24 -13.70 -7.43 66.73
C PHE A 24 -12.82 -7.92 67.88
N SER A 25 -11.59 -7.44 67.92
CA SER A 25 -10.83 -7.39 69.20
C SER A 25 -10.14 -6.03 69.27
N GLN A 26 -10.41 -5.36 70.36
CA GLN A 26 -9.79 -4.08 70.80
C GLN A 26 -8.49 -4.32 71.55
N ASN A 27 -7.70 -3.26 71.55
CA ASN A 27 -6.62 -2.83 72.47
C ASN A 27 -5.19 -3.21 72.05
N ASP A 28 -4.39 -2.17 71.69
CA ASP A 28 -3.55 -1.50 72.71
C ASP A 28 -2.94 -0.20 72.16
N GLU A 29 -3.03 0.85 72.97
CA GLU A 29 -2.39 2.16 72.82
C GLU A 29 -0.84 2.02 72.85
N LYS A 30 -0.17 2.62 71.84
CA LYS A 30 1.21 3.12 71.96
C LYS A 30 1.42 4.40 71.19
N LYS A 31 1.50 5.46 71.97
CA LYS A 31 2.20 6.77 71.76
C LYS A 31 2.62 7.14 70.35
N SER A 32 2.00 8.23 69.93
CA SER A 32 2.44 9.21 68.91
C SER A 32 3.94 9.52 69.02
N LYS A 33 4.69 9.30 67.93
CA LYS A 33 5.81 10.14 67.57
C LYS A 33 5.37 10.95 66.36
N ASP A 34 5.35 12.27 66.54
CA ASP A 34 5.27 13.28 65.53
C ASP A 34 6.37 13.05 64.50
N ASP A 35 6.01 12.57 63.33
CA ASP A 35 6.88 12.57 62.17
C ASP A 35 6.21 13.50 61.15
N SER A 36 6.56 14.77 61.28
CA SER A 36 6.28 15.77 60.28
C SER A 36 7.05 15.43 59.01
N SER A 37 6.51 14.51 58.22
CA SER A 37 6.99 14.31 56.87
C SER A 37 6.55 15.53 56.05
N ASP A 38 7.50 16.43 55.83
CA ASP A 38 7.47 17.42 54.75
C ASP A 38 6.94 16.76 53.49
N LYS A 39 5.68 17.00 53.16
CA LYS A 39 5.19 16.88 51.80
C LYS A 39 5.93 17.96 51.01
N LYS A 40 7.10 17.66 50.48
CA LYS A 40 7.69 18.42 49.39
C LYS A 40 6.62 18.50 48.30
N GLU A 41 5.97 19.64 48.20
CA GLU A 41 5.21 20.01 46.99
C GLU A 41 6.14 19.77 45.83
N LYS A 42 5.81 18.79 44.99
CA LYS A 42 6.51 18.59 43.71
C LYS A 42 6.28 19.87 42.93
N LYS A 43 7.30 20.75 42.85
CA LYS A 43 7.28 21.87 41.93
C LYS A 43 6.81 21.33 40.56
N GLU A 44 5.74 21.92 40.02
CA GLU A 44 5.36 21.70 38.64
C GLU A 44 6.59 21.97 37.76
N LYS A 45 6.98 20.99 36.93
CA LYS A 45 8.05 21.20 35.96
C LYS A 45 7.61 22.30 35.00
N VAL A 46 8.45 23.30 34.82
CA VAL A 46 8.24 24.35 33.82
C VAL A 46 8.65 23.81 32.47
N TYR A 47 7.99 24.26 31.40
CA TYR A 47 8.26 23.79 30.03
C TYR A 47 9.75 23.90 29.65
N SER A 48 10.38 25.05 29.95
CA SER A 48 11.81 25.32 29.71
C SER A 48 12.76 24.41 30.49
N ASP A 49 12.31 23.79 31.59
CA ASP A 49 13.12 22.83 32.34
C ASP A 49 13.26 21.49 31.60
N LEU A 50 12.33 21.18 30.72
CA LEU A 50 12.33 19.94 29.92
C LEU A 50 12.78 20.19 28.49
N ILE A 51 12.24 21.20 27.83
CA ILE A 51 12.56 21.59 26.46
C ILE A 51 13.36 22.89 26.55
N ASN A 52 14.66 22.72 26.74
CA ASN A 52 15.63 23.82 26.88
C ASN A 52 16.31 24.17 25.54
N GLU A 53 17.29 25.07 25.57
CA GLU A 53 18.03 25.53 24.38
C GLU A 53 18.86 24.40 23.70
N ASP A 54 19.18 23.33 24.40
CA ASP A 54 19.90 22.15 23.86
C ASP A 54 18.98 21.18 23.15
N ALA A 55 17.66 21.35 23.26
CA ALA A 55 16.69 20.48 22.60
C ALA A 55 16.71 20.67 21.07
N ILE A 56 16.84 19.55 20.34
CA ILE A 56 16.68 19.55 18.89
C ILE A 56 15.20 19.34 18.58
N THR A 57 14.55 20.33 17.99
CA THR A 57 13.12 20.30 17.67
C THR A 57 12.89 20.20 16.17
N ASP A 58 12.03 19.26 15.76
CA ASP A 58 11.52 19.09 14.39
C ASP A 58 10.01 19.37 14.41
N ASN A 59 9.60 20.46 13.76
CA ASN A 59 8.21 20.95 13.80
C ASN A 59 7.39 20.32 12.66
N GLY A 60 6.14 19.98 12.94
CA GLY A 60 5.25 19.40 11.94
C GLY A 60 3.88 19.04 12.50
N LEU A 61 3.42 17.81 12.27
CA LEU A 61 2.15 17.31 12.82
C LEU A 61 2.15 17.38 14.35
N PHE A 62 3.21 16.88 14.97
CA PHE A 62 3.59 17.18 16.37
C PHE A 62 4.95 17.86 16.34
N ASP A 63 5.24 18.69 17.34
CA ASP A 63 6.62 19.08 17.53
C ASP A 63 7.36 17.92 18.20
N VAL A 64 8.40 17.43 17.53
CA VAL A 64 9.23 16.33 18.01
C VAL A 64 10.50 16.89 18.62
N HIS A 65 10.68 16.70 19.92
CA HIS A 65 11.88 17.18 20.61
C HIS A 65 12.80 16.01 20.93
N LYS A 66 14.06 16.17 20.64
CA LYS A 66 15.14 15.30 21.11
C LYS A 66 15.95 16.02 22.18
N VAL A 67 15.95 15.47 23.39
CA VAL A 67 16.72 15.95 24.53
C VAL A 67 17.57 14.80 25.03
N ASP A 68 18.88 14.89 24.92
CA ASP A 68 19.82 13.78 25.11
C ASP A 68 19.44 12.55 24.25
N ASP A 69 19.21 11.41 24.89
CA ASP A 69 18.80 10.15 24.25
C ASP A 69 17.28 9.93 24.25
N LYS A 70 16.51 10.95 24.61
CA LYS A 70 15.06 10.86 24.72
C LYS A 70 14.35 11.63 23.63
N TYR A 71 13.19 11.11 23.24
CA TYR A 71 12.28 11.73 22.29
C TYR A 71 10.95 12.07 22.96
N TYR A 72 10.49 13.28 22.73
CA TYR A 72 9.24 13.79 23.25
C TYR A 72 8.33 14.21 22.12
N TYR A 73 7.04 13.96 22.25
CA TYR A 73 6.00 14.54 21.41
C TYR A 73 5.34 15.68 22.16
N GLU A 74 5.30 16.85 21.54
CA GLU A 74 4.45 17.95 21.93
C GLU A 74 3.21 17.91 21.03
N ILE A 75 2.09 17.50 21.61
CA ILE A 75 0.82 17.25 20.91
C ILE A 75 -0.12 18.41 21.19
N ASN A 76 -0.55 19.12 20.15
CA ASN A 76 -1.56 20.15 20.28
C ASN A 76 -2.92 19.53 20.65
N ASP A 77 -3.68 20.17 21.55
CA ASP A 77 -4.96 19.67 22.04
C ASP A 77 -5.99 19.42 20.92
N THR A 78 -5.89 20.14 19.79
CA THR A 78 -6.76 19.94 18.60
C THR A 78 -6.50 18.62 17.86
N LEU A 79 -5.37 17.97 18.12
CA LEU A 79 -4.99 16.67 17.53
C LEU A 79 -5.33 15.51 18.46
N LEU A 80 -5.68 15.76 19.71
CA LEU A 80 -6.16 14.72 20.62
C LEU A 80 -7.56 14.24 20.17
N GLY A 81 -7.75 12.93 20.16
CA GLY A 81 -8.96 12.29 19.66
C GLY A 81 -9.07 12.20 18.13
N ARG A 82 -8.07 12.71 17.37
CA ARG A 82 -8.03 12.55 15.92
C ARG A 82 -7.50 11.16 15.53
N ASP A 83 -8.06 10.64 14.44
CA ASP A 83 -7.60 9.38 13.85
C ASP A 83 -6.28 9.58 13.13
N MET A 84 -5.34 8.66 13.38
CA MET A 84 -4.04 8.62 12.72
C MET A 84 -3.78 7.19 12.24
N LEU A 85 -3.40 7.04 10.98
CA LEU A 85 -3.08 5.74 10.41
C LEU A 85 -1.59 5.45 10.66
N MET A 86 -1.31 4.39 11.41
CA MET A 86 0.04 3.90 11.64
C MET A 86 0.37 2.81 10.62
N VAL A 87 1.36 3.07 9.78
CA VAL A 87 1.87 2.12 8.80
C VAL A 87 3.28 1.68 9.20
N THR A 88 3.46 0.38 9.41
CA THR A 88 4.77 -0.19 9.73
C THR A 88 5.41 -0.80 8.49
N ARG A 89 6.65 -0.39 8.20
CA ARG A 89 7.44 -0.92 7.09
C ARG A 89 8.79 -1.44 7.57
N VAL A 90 9.29 -2.50 6.96
CA VAL A 90 10.69 -2.89 7.08
C VAL A 90 11.48 -2.15 5.99
N VAL A 91 12.37 -1.25 6.41
CA VAL A 91 13.15 -0.42 5.48
C VAL A 91 14.43 -1.13 5.04
N ASN A 92 15.15 -1.72 6.01
CA ASN A 92 16.36 -2.47 5.75
C ASN A 92 16.35 -3.76 6.57
N LEU A 93 16.83 -4.82 5.96
CA LEU A 93 17.08 -6.11 6.59
C LEU A 93 18.55 -6.49 6.47
N SER A 94 19.05 -7.27 7.41
CA SER A 94 20.34 -7.94 7.26
C SER A 94 20.32 -8.83 6.00
N LYS A 95 21.48 -9.06 5.37
CA LYS A 95 21.64 -9.79 4.10
C LYS A 95 20.91 -11.15 4.01
N GLU A 96 20.52 -11.70 5.14
CA GLU A 96 19.93 -13.03 5.26
C GLU A 96 18.44 -13.06 4.89
N ILE A 97 17.78 -11.90 4.80
CA ILE A 97 16.36 -11.78 4.42
C ILE A 97 16.20 -10.69 3.36
N PRO A 98 16.01 -11.05 2.08
CA PRO A 98 16.02 -10.10 0.96
C PRO A 98 14.67 -9.42 0.74
N ILE A 99 14.19 -8.60 1.68
CA ILE A 99 12.95 -7.82 1.49
C ILE A 99 13.16 -6.40 1.99
N ASN A 100 13.15 -5.42 1.08
CA ASN A 100 13.24 -4.00 1.41
C ASN A 100 11.88 -3.32 1.25
N ARG A 101 11.56 -2.40 2.17
CA ARG A 101 10.36 -1.52 2.18
C ARG A 101 9.02 -2.25 2.08
N HIS A 102 8.92 -3.43 2.66
CA HIS A 102 7.66 -4.16 2.70
C HIS A 102 6.75 -3.63 3.81
N LYS A 103 5.49 -3.30 3.46
CA LYS A 103 4.43 -2.99 4.44
C LYS A 103 4.12 -4.23 5.27
N MET A 104 4.22 -4.09 6.59
CA MET A 104 4.04 -5.19 7.54
C MET A 104 2.69 -5.17 8.21
N SER A 105 2.22 -3.99 8.56
CA SER A 105 0.91 -3.78 9.21
C SER A 105 0.45 -2.35 9.02
N GLU A 106 -0.85 -2.17 9.16
CA GLU A 106 -1.51 -0.88 9.26
C GLU A 106 -2.62 -0.95 10.30
N GLN A 107 -2.83 0.14 11.03
CA GLN A 107 -3.88 0.25 12.04
C GLN A 107 -4.18 1.72 12.32
N VAL A 108 -5.43 2.02 12.68
CA VAL A 108 -5.78 3.38 13.11
C VAL A 108 -5.50 3.54 14.60
N LEU A 109 -4.89 4.64 14.95
CA LEU A 109 -4.55 5.03 16.32
C LEU A 109 -5.20 6.35 16.69
N SER A 110 -5.44 6.55 17.98
CA SER A 110 -5.90 7.84 18.52
C SER A 110 -5.17 8.14 19.83
N TRP A 111 -4.71 9.39 19.96
CA TRP A 111 -4.13 9.91 21.20
C TRP A 111 -5.22 10.57 22.03
N GLN A 112 -5.54 10.01 23.19
CA GLN A 112 -6.66 10.47 24.02
C GLN A 112 -6.19 10.88 25.41
N ARG A 113 -6.62 12.04 25.87
CA ARG A 113 -6.31 12.50 27.23
C ARG A 113 -7.17 11.76 28.24
N PHE A 114 -6.52 11.19 29.26
CA PHE A 114 -7.18 10.57 30.39
C PHE A 114 -6.48 11.02 31.69
N ASN A 115 -7.14 11.91 32.44
CA ASN A 115 -6.55 12.55 33.62
C ASN A 115 -5.20 13.23 33.29
N ASN A 116 -4.13 12.81 33.97
CA ASN A 116 -2.76 13.31 33.75
C ASN A 116 -1.93 12.42 32.80
N ASN A 117 -2.59 11.65 31.95
CA ASN A 117 -1.96 10.79 30.97
C ASN A 117 -2.54 11.02 29.59
N ILE A 118 -1.72 10.68 28.59
CA ILE A 118 -2.17 10.50 27.20
C ILE A 118 -2.15 9.00 26.92
N LEU A 119 -3.28 8.47 26.50
CA LEU A 119 -3.43 7.08 26.08
C LEU A 119 -3.30 6.99 24.57
N LEU A 120 -2.51 6.03 24.09
CA LEU A 120 -2.50 5.63 22.69
C LEU A 120 -3.44 4.44 22.55
N LYS A 121 -4.52 4.60 21.82
CA LYS A 121 -5.52 3.56 21.59
C LYS A 121 -5.54 3.11 20.15
N GLU A 122 -5.91 1.86 19.93
CA GLU A 122 -6.22 1.31 18.61
C GLU A 122 -7.71 1.51 18.32
N ILE A 123 -8.00 2.05 17.13
CA ILE A 123 -9.38 2.30 16.66
C ILE A 123 -9.70 1.31 15.56
N SER A 124 -10.81 0.60 15.67
CA SER A 124 -11.24 -0.36 14.66
C SER A 124 -12.46 0.16 13.91
N TYR A 125 -12.34 0.15 12.59
CA TYR A 125 -13.45 0.43 11.66
C TYR A 125 -13.99 -0.83 10.97
N SER A 126 -13.57 -2.00 11.44
CA SER A 126 -14.01 -3.29 10.85
C SER A 126 -15.52 -3.54 11.00
N ASN A 127 -16.11 -3.04 12.09
CA ASN A 127 -17.56 -3.14 12.35
C ASN A 127 -18.19 -1.75 12.25
N TYR A 128 -19.26 -1.68 11.49
CA TYR A 128 -19.93 -0.42 11.16
C TYR A 128 -21.44 -0.50 11.43
N ALA A 129 -22.01 0.59 11.83
CA ALA A 129 -23.43 0.92 11.74
C ALA A 129 -23.55 2.43 11.68
N SER A 130 -24.56 2.94 10.96
CA SER A 130 -24.85 4.37 10.91
C SER A 130 -25.20 4.92 12.30
N ASP A 131 -24.73 6.11 12.61
CA ASP A 131 -25.01 6.81 13.88
C ASP A 131 -26.51 7.09 14.08
N SER A 132 -27.30 7.07 13.01
CA SER A 132 -28.76 7.22 13.05
C SER A 132 -29.51 5.97 13.52
N LEU A 133 -28.84 4.83 13.60
CA LEU A 133 -29.45 3.52 13.91
C LEU A 133 -29.22 3.12 15.37
N PRO A 134 -30.23 2.60 16.10
CA PRO A 134 -30.06 2.15 17.49
C PRO A 134 -28.97 1.08 17.68
N ILE A 135 -28.72 0.23 16.67
CA ILE A 135 -27.71 -0.82 16.71
C ILE A 135 -26.30 -0.27 16.82
N LYS A 136 -26.08 1.00 16.51
CA LYS A 136 -24.77 1.68 16.68
C LYS A 136 -24.25 1.57 18.11
N GLU A 137 -25.12 1.70 19.10
CA GLU A 137 -24.75 1.54 20.52
C GLU A 137 -24.20 0.12 20.79
N ALA A 138 -24.87 -0.92 20.26
CA ALA A 138 -24.43 -2.30 20.42
C ALA A 138 -23.09 -2.55 19.72
N VAL A 139 -22.90 -2.01 18.51
CA VAL A 139 -21.62 -2.08 17.79
C VAL A 139 -20.51 -1.39 18.59
N SER A 140 -20.74 -0.21 19.13
CA SER A 140 -19.77 0.51 19.95
C SER A 140 -19.41 -0.25 21.23
N ASN A 141 -20.40 -0.82 21.91
CA ASN A 141 -20.18 -1.61 23.14
C ASN A 141 -19.41 -2.92 22.88
N ALA A 142 -19.58 -3.52 21.70
CA ALA A 142 -18.89 -4.76 21.31
C ALA A 142 -17.46 -4.52 20.79
N ASN A 143 -17.08 -3.27 20.48
CA ASN A 143 -15.78 -2.90 19.89
C ASN A 143 -15.03 -1.96 20.80
N PHE A 144 -14.58 -2.46 21.96
CA PHE A 144 -13.76 -1.70 22.88
C PHE A 144 -12.41 -1.36 22.25
N GLU A 145 -11.97 -0.11 22.40
CA GLU A 145 -10.70 0.41 21.87
C GLU A 145 -9.51 -0.01 22.76
N PRO A 146 -8.66 -0.96 22.34
CA PRO A 146 -7.53 -1.41 23.15
C PRO A 146 -6.53 -0.28 23.40
N ILE A 147 -6.02 -0.21 24.64
CA ILE A 147 -4.95 0.71 25.01
C ILE A 147 -3.62 0.05 24.66
N ILE A 148 -2.87 0.65 23.73
CA ILE A 148 -1.52 0.19 23.33
C ILE A 148 -0.46 0.68 24.33
N ALA A 149 -0.56 1.96 24.72
CA ALA A 149 0.39 2.59 25.63
C ALA A 149 -0.25 3.73 26.41
N SER A 150 0.36 4.07 27.56
CA SER A 150 -0.03 5.21 28.40
C SER A 150 1.20 6.04 28.73
N PHE A 151 1.11 7.33 28.50
CA PHE A 151 2.19 8.29 28.71
C PHE A 151 1.77 9.34 29.72
N LYS A 152 2.62 9.58 30.71
CA LYS A 152 2.42 10.66 31.64
C LYS A 152 2.65 12.00 30.93
N ILE A 153 1.80 12.97 31.16
CA ILE A 153 2.05 14.36 30.74
C ILE A 153 3.22 14.88 31.60
N GLU A 154 4.35 15.15 30.95
CA GLU A 154 5.55 15.66 31.62
C GLU A 154 5.42 17.15 31.92
N VAL A 155 4.97 17.92 30.92
CA VAL A 155 4.67 19.37 31.02
C VAL A 155 3.55 19.73 30.06
N THR A 156 2.92 20.89 30.31
CA THR A 156 1.93 21.49 29.40
C THR A 156 2.49 22.82 28.92
N ASN A 157 2.45 23.03 27.61
CA ASN A 157 2.76 24.33 27.00
C ASN A 157 1.46 25.10 26.82
N LYS A 158 1.24 26.10 27.68
CA LYS A 158 0.02 26.91 27.67
C LYS A 158 -0.07 27.85 26.46
N ASP A 159 1.08 28.28 25.94
CA ASP A 159 1.14 29.21 24.81
C ASP A 159 0.71 28.53 23.50
N LYS A 160 1.02 27.22 23.36
CA LYS A 160 0.64 26.43 22.21
C LYS A 160 -0.62 25.57 22.41
N ASN A 161 -1.21 25.55 23.60
CA ASN A 161 -2.29 24.64 24.00
C ASN A 161 -1.89 23.18 23.65
N SER A 162 -0.75 22.72 24.17
CA SER A 162 -0.19 21.42 23.89
C SER A 162 0.31 20.71 25.15
N VAL A 163 0.46 19.40 25.05
CA VAL A 163 1.00 18.54 26.11
C VAL A 163 2.26 17.84 25.62
N VAL A 164 3.24 17.69 26.49
CA VAL A 164 4.52 17.02 26.19
C VAL A 164 4.58 15.67 26.89
N ILE A 165 4.88 14.62 26.14
CA ILE A 165 5.00 13.23 26.61
C ILE A 165 6.32 12.60 26.14
N ASP A 166 6.93 11.72 26.97
CA ASP A 166 8.12 10.94 26.61
C ASP A 166 7.72 9.69 25.83
N VAL A 167 8.03 9.66 24.53
CA VAL A 167 7.70 8.53 23.62
C VAL A 167 8.89 7.61 23.35
N THR A 168 10.01 7.79 24.03
CA THR A 168 11.24 6.99 23.82
C THR A 168 10.98 5.50 23.94
N SER A 169 10.23 5.09 24.97
CA SER A 169 9.90 3.67 25.21
C SER A 169 9.02 3.07 24.11
N LEU A 170 8.17 3.88 23.46
CA LEU A 170 7.28 3.44 22.38
C LEU A 170 8.08 2.86 21.20
N TYR A 171 9.17 3.53 20.83
CA TYR A 171 9.99 3.16 19.70
C TYR A 171 11.25 2.35 20.07
N LYS A 172 11.72 2.41 21.32
CA LYS A 172 12.87 1.63 21.78
C LYS A 172 12.48 0.18 22.13
N ASN A 173 11.31 -0.03 22.73
CA ASN A 173 10.82 -1.33 23.16
C ASN A 173 10.14 -2.11 22.03
N ASP A 174 9.72 -3.34 22.34
CA ASP A 174 9.04 -4.23 21.41
C ASP A 174 7.51 -4.10 21.53
N VAL A 175 6.95 -3.03 20.98
CA VAL A 175 5.50 -2.84 20.91
C VAL A 175 4.96 -3.72 19.79
N LYS A 176 4.18 -4.74 20.15
CA LYS A 176 3.74 -5.78 19.21
C LYS A 176 2.76 -5.29 18.16
N SER A 177 1.93 -4.30 18.49
CA SER A 177 0.89 -3.77 17.58
C SER A 177 1.49 -3.23 16.27
N PHE A 178 2.60 -2.51 16.35
CA PHE A 178 3.28 -1.94 15.18
C PHE A 178 4.77 -2.28 15.12
N GLY A 179 5.13 -3.42 15.68
CA GLY A 179 6.45 -4.03 15.56
C GLY A 179 6.51 -5.08 14.45
N TYR A 180 7.53 -5.92 14.50
CA TYR A 180 7.67 -7.01 13.54
C TYR A 180 6.56 -8.06 13.74
N PRO A 181 5.79 -8.45 12.68
CA PRO A 181 4.57 -9.24 12.83
C PRO A 181 4.79 -10.64 13.43
N GLN A 182 3.81 -11.11 14.17
CA GLN A 182 3.86 -12.41 14.86
C GLN A 182 4.11 -13.61 13.92
N PHE A 183 3.50 -13.59 12.72
CA PHE A 183 3.73 -14.63 11.71
C PHE A 183 5.20 -14.66 11.28
N SER A 184 5.77 -13.48 10.96
CA SER A 184 7.16 -13.34 10.56
C SER A 184 8.13 -13.70 11.70
N ARG A 185 7.78 -13.39 12.95
CA ARG A 185 8.55 -13.82 14.14
C ARG A 185 8.61 -15.33 14.25
N LYS A 186 7.47 -16.01 14.09
CA LYS A 186 7.41 -17.49 14.12
C LYS A 186 8.25 -18.10 13.00
N ARG A 187 8.11 -17.59 11.76
CA ARG A 187 8.87 -18.05 10.60
C ARG A 187 10.38 -17.91 10.80
N ASN A 188 10.83 -16.80 11.37
CA ASN A 188 12.26 -16.52 11.62
C ASN A 188 12.74 -16.96 13.01
N LYS A 189 11.94 -17.75 13.74
CA LYS A 189 12.22 -18.25 15.10
C LYS A 189 12.76 -17.17 16.05
N ILE A 190 12.12 -15.99 16.00
CA ILE A 190 12.45 -14.87 16.88
C ILE A 190 11.90 -15.14 18.29
N THR A 191 12.78 -15.08 19.29
CA THR A 191 12.44 -15.36 20.69
C THR A 191 12.26 -14.09 21.53
N GLY A 192 12.93 -13.00 21.20
CA GLY A 192 12.80 -11.73 21.92
C GLY A 192 13.69 -10.62 21.36
N LEU A 193 13.37 -9.39 21.77
CA LEU A 193 14.17 -8.21 21.47
C LEU A 193 15.44 -8.17 22.32
N ASP A 194 16.57 -7.83 21.72
CA ASP A 194 17.77 -7.41 22.43
C ASP A 194 17.75 -5.88 22.58
N SER A 195 17.36 -5.40 23.76
CA SER A 195 17.21 -3.95 24.02
C SER A 195 18.55 -3.19 24.01
N LYS A 196 19.68 -3.90 24.24
CA LYS A 196 21.01 -3.27 24.18
C LYS A 196 21.48 -3.01 22.76
N LEU A 197 20.93 -3.74 21.79
CA LEU A 197 21.24 -3.63 20.37
C LEU A 197 20.08 -3.04 19.57
N SER A 198 19.15 -2.36 20.26
CA SER A 198 17.98 -1.72 19.64
C SER A 198 17.97 -0.22 19.96
N PHE A 199 17.83 0.61 18.92
CA PHE A 199 18.01 2.04 19.01
C PHE A 199 16.96 2.77 18.19
N ILE A 200 16.62 4.01 18.58
CA ILE A 200 15.91 4.95 17.72
C ILE A 200 16.97 5.61 16.82
N GLU A 201 16.81 5.47 15.50
CA GLU A 201 17.68 6.11 14.52
C GLU A 201 17.30 7.58 14.35
N SER A 202 16.01 7.82 14.10
CA SER A 202 15.45 9.17 13.98
C SER A 202 13.94 9.18 14.17
N ILE A 203 13.41 10.29 14.65
CA ILE A 203 11.98 10.61 14.56
C ILE A 203 11.87 11.96 13.88
N ARG A 204 11.21 12.02 12.73
CA ARG A 204 11.00 13.22 11.93
C ARG A 204 9.53 13.59 11.91
N SER A 205 9.24 14.88 11.94
CA SER A 205 7.89 15.40 11.82
C SER A 205 7.71 16.11 10.48
N PHE A 206 6.58 15.83 9.82
CA PHE A 206 6.14 16.50 8.60
C PHE A 206 4.75 17.06 8.84
N PRO A 207 4.23 17.97 8.00
CA PRO A 207 2.94 18.61 8.26
C PRO A 207 1.74 17.66 8.45
N MET A 208 1.79 16.45 7.89
CA MET A 208 0.69 15.47 7.94
C MET A 208 1.09 14.12 8.49
N ASN A 209 2.39 13.90 8.80
CA ASN A 209 2.86 12.61 9.31
C ASN A 209 4.10 12.73 10.19
N ILE A 210 4.33 11.68 10.97
CA ILE A 210 5.55 11.47 11.74
C ILE A 210 6.20 10.17 11.29
N GLU A 211 7.50 10.22 11.02
CA GLU A 211 8.31 9.09 10.60
C GLU A 211 9.28 8.69 11.69
N ALA A 212 9.06 7.54 12.31
CA ALA A 212 9.95 7.00 13.34
C ALA A 212 10.74 5.81 12.77
N LYS A 213 12.03 6.01 12.53
CA LYS A 213 12.98 4.96 12.13
C LYS A 213 13.72 4.43 13.35
N HIS A 214 13.70 3.11 13.51
CA HIS A 214 14.35 2.48 14.64
C HIS A 214 14.95 1.12 14.27
N ILE A 215 16.14 0.86 14.79
CA ILE A 215 16.84 -0.40 14.64
C ILE A 215 16.32 -1.36 15.70
N LYS A 216 15.88 -2.54 15.26
CA LYS A 216 15.48 -3.65 16.14
C LYS A 216 16.41 -4.83 15.91
N THR A 217 16.99 -5.32 16.97
CA THR A 217 17.78 -6.55 16.96
C THR A 217 17.06 -7.61 17.79
N TYR A 218 16.72 -8.71 17.14
CA TYR A 218 16.01 -9.83 17.75
C TYR A 218 16.91 -11.05 17.86
N LYS A 219 16.76 -11.82 18.94
CA LYS A 219 17.37 -13.14 19.08
C LYS A 219 16.66 -14.14 18.18
N SER A 220 17.42 -14.90 17.38
CA SER A 220 16.87 -15.90 16.46
C SER A 220 17.82 -17.08 16.29
N SER A 221 17.29 -18.29 16.36
CA SER A 221 18.05 -19.53 16.09
C SER A 221 18.30 -19.79 14.60
N GLU A 222 17.61 -19.07 13.69
CA GLU A 222 17.82 -19.19 12.24
C GLU A 222 19.02 -18.38 11.74
N ALA A 223 19.42 -17.35 12.49
CA ALA A 223 20.54 -16.51 12.09
C ALA A 223 21.88 -17.13 12.50
N LYS A 224 22.89 -17.08 11.63
CA LYS A 224 24.24 -17.64 11.87
C LYS A 224 24.88 -17.12 13.15
N ASN A 225 24.65 -15.84 13.48
CA ASN A 225 25.18 -15.19 14.69
C ASN A 225 24.17 -15.16 15.85
N GLY A 226 23.05 -15.86 15.74
CA GLY A 226 22.00 -15.90 16.75
C GLY A 226 21.12 -14.64 16.83
N GLN A 227 21.27 -13.68 15.89
CA GLN A 227 20.57 -12.40 15.92
C GLN A 227 20.15 -11.96 14.51
N ILE A 228 18.98 -11.29 14.42
CA ILE A 228 18.49 -10.62 13.23
C ILE A 228 18.30 -9.16 13.54
N SER A 229 18.99 -8.28 12.81
CA SER A 229 18.81 -6.83 12.92
C SER A 229 18.04 -6.30 11.71
N MET A 230 17.14 -5.37 11.96
CA MET A 230 16.33 -4.70 10.93
C MET A 230 16.08 -3.26 11.28
N VAL A 231 15.86 -2.43 10.27
CA VAL A 231 15.33 -1.08 10.44
C VAL A 231 13.84 -1.13 10.17
N LEU A 232 13.05 -0.80 11.18
CA LEU A 232 11.62 -0.57 11.04
C LEU A 232 11.36 0.93 10.90
N ASN A 233 10.36 1.26 10.09
CA ASN A 233 9.81 2.60 9.99
C ASN A 233 8.33 2.56 10.35
N ASN A 234 7.94 3.39 11.30
CA ASN A 234 6.55 3.63 11.66
C ASN A 234 6.17 5.01 11.12
N SER A 235 5.30 5.02 10.13
CA SER A 235 4.70 6.23 9.56
C SER A 235 3.35 6.46 10.23
N MET A 236 3.20 7.51 11.01
CA MET A 236 1.95 7.89 11.66
C MET A 236 1.35 9.07 10.91
N ILE A 237 0.24 8.84 10.23
CA ILE A 237 -0.37 9.74 9.24
C ILE A 237 -1.68 10.29 9.79
N LEU A 238 -1.87 11.60 9.78
CA LEU A 238 -3.13 12.23 10.15
C LEU A 238 -4.18 11.95 9.07
N LEU A 239 -5.25 11.25 9.44
CA LEU A 239 -6.36 11.02 8.54
C LEU A 239 -7.22 12.27 8.34
N PRO A 240 -7.86 12.44 7.17
CA PRO A 240 -8.80 13.54 6.94
C PRO A 240 -9.88 13.59 8.02
N LYS A 241 -10.29 14.81 8.41
CA LYS A 241 -11.37 14.96 9.38
C LYS A 241 -12.68 14.39 8.85
N GLU A 242 -12.99 14.72 7.59
CA GLU A 242 -14.14 14.20 6.88
C GLU A 242 -13.69 13.11 5.91
N PRO A 243 -14.07 11.83 6.11
CA PRO A 243 -13.77 10.77 5.17
C PRO A 243 -14.30 11.05 3.77
N MET A 244 -13.63 10.53 2.75
CA MET A 244 -14.11 10.62 1.37
C MET A 244 -15.44 9.88 1.23
N LYS A 245 -16.34 10.34 0.33
CA LYS A 245 -17.55 9.61 -0.07
C LYS A 245 -17.15 8.22 -0.57
N ARG A 246 -17.69 7.16 0.05
CA ARG A 246 -17.43 5.77 -0.32
C ARG A 246 -18.02 5.44 -1.68
N ARG A 247 -17.43 4.49 -2.39
CA ARG A 247 -17.98 3.92 -3.61
C ARG A 247 -18.01 2.41 -3.48
N TYR A 248 -19.19 1.81 -3.64
CA TYR A 248 -19.38 0.37 -3.52
C TYR A 248 -18.61 -0.39 -4.59
N TYR A 249 -18.02 -1.51 -4.17
CA TYR A 249 -17.34 -2.46 -5.04
C TYR A 249 -18.36 -3.35 -5.80
N ASP A 250 -18.00 -3.69 -7.04
CA ASP A 250 -18.69 -4.73 -7.82
C ASP A 250 -17.63 -5.68 -8.40
N GLU A 251 -17.80 -6.98 -8.18
CA GLU A 251 -16.83 -8.01 -8.57
C GLU A 251 -16.60 -8.13 -10.08
N ARG A 252 -17.50 -7.60 -10.89
CA ARG A 252 -17.39 -7.55 -12.35
C ARG A 252 -16.42 -6.47 -12.84
N VAL A 253 -16.05 -5.53 -11.96
CA VAL A 253 -15.01 -4.52 -12.22
C VAL A 253 -13.95 -4.64 -11.13
N GLY A 254 -12.75 -5.08 -11.47
CA GLY A 254 -11.68 -5.35 -10.52
C GLY A 254 -11.14 -4.07 -9.85
N TRP A 255 -11.19 -4.05 -8.52
CA TRP A 255 -10.64 -2.98 -7.69
C TRP A 255 -10.04 -3.55 -6.41
N PHE A 256 -9.01 -2.92 -5.88
CA PHE A 256 -8.64 -3.11 -4.47
C PHE A 256 -9.71 -2.50 -3.59
N THR A 257 -9.90 -3.08 -2.41
CA THR A 257 -11.05 -2.72 -1.57
C THR A 257 -10.70 -2.66 -0.11
N THR A 258 -11.27 -1.69 0.56
CA THR A 258 -11.47 -1.66 2.01
C THR A 258 -12.81 -2.32 2.33
N SER A 259 -12.88 -3.12 3.39
CA SER A 259 -14.10 -3.84 3.79
C SER A 259 -14.51 -3.55 5.22
N GLN A 260 -15.81 -3.52 5.46
CA GLN A 260 -16.43 -3.37 6.78
C GLN A 260 -17.58 -4.36 6.93
N THR A 261 -17.82 -4.84 8.15
CA THR A 261 -19.03 -5.58 8.49
C THR A 261 -20.11 -4.58 8.88
N ASP A 262 -21.15 -4.45 8.06
CA ASP A 262 -22.27 -3.52 8.30
C ASP A 262 -23.40 -4.23 9.04
N TYR A 263 -23.72 -3.73 10.22
CA TYR A 263 -24.80 -4.17 11.07
C TYR A 263 -26.09 -3.36 10.88
N GLY A 264 -26.01 -2.29 10.08
CA GLY A 264 -27.15 -1.39 9.83
C GLY A 264 -27.99 -1.78 8.62
N ILE A 265 -27.62 -2.84 7.90
CA ILE A 265 -28.37 -3.36 6.76
C ILE A 265 -29.66 -4.03 7.27
N ASP A 266 -30.79 -3.76 6.61
CA ASP A 266 -32.10 -4.34 6.97
C ASP A 266 -32.23 -5.80 6.52
N ASN A 267 -31.22 -6.60 6.84
CA ASN A 267 -31.17 -8.04 6.67
C ASN A 267 -31.14 -8.72 8.04
N GLN A 268 -31.41 -10.01 8.08
CA GLN A 268 -31.39 -10.77 9.34
C GLN A 268 -29.94 -11.20 9.73
N GLU A 269 -28.94 -10.68 9.05
CA GLU A 269 -27.52 -10.90 9.31
C GLU A 269 -26.70 -9.64 8.94
N ALA A 270 -25.53 -9.48 9.56
CA ALA A 270 -24.60 -8.45 9.17
C ALA A 270 -23.84 -8.88 7.89
N GLU A 271 -23.64 -7.95 6.99
CA GLU A 271 -22.97 -8.22 5.71
C GLU A 271 -21.59 -7.56 5.63
N THR A 272 -20.67 -8.21 4.91
CA THR A 272 -19.39 -7.58 4.55
C THR A 272 -19.60 -6.69 3.34
N VAL A 273 -19.52 -5.40 3.56
CA VAL A 273 -19.58 -4.38 2.51
C VAL A 273 -18.16 -4.01 2.11
N ARG A 274 -17.93 -3.85 0.79
CA ARG A 274 -16.65 -3.47 0.22
C ARG A 274 -16.75 -2.14 -0.50
N TYR A 275 -15.73 -1.31 -0.29
CA TYR A 275 -15.60 -0.01 -0.93
C TYR A 275 -14.30 0.06 -1.70
N LEU A 276 -14.28 0.80 -2.84
CA LEU A 276 -13.09 0.94 -3.67
C LEU A 276 -11.98 1.69 -2.93
N ASP A 277 -10.77 1.21 -3.05
CA ASP A 277 -9.58 1.98 -2.71
C ASP A 277 -9.24 2.91 -3.88
N ARG A 278 -9.40 4.23 -3.71
CA ARG A 278 -9.21 5.23 -4.76
C ARG A 278 -8.74 6.56 -4.23
N TRP A 279 -8.08 7.36 -5.06
CA TRP A 279 -7.74 8.74 -4.74
C TRP A 279 -8.98 9.62 -4.67
N ARG A 280 -8.94 10.64 -3.81
CA ARG A 280 -9.98 11.67 -3.75
C ARG A 280 -9.82 12.64 -4.91
N LEU A 281 -10.59 12.45 -5.98
CA LEU A 281 -10.68 13.39 -7.10
C LEU A 281 -12.03 14.10 -7.04
N GLU A 282 -12.01 15.37 -6.69
CA GLU A 282 -13.19 16.22 -6.57
C GLU A 282 -13.14 17.36 -7.59
N ILE A 283 -14.30 17.74 -8.10
CA ILE A 283 -14.45 18.88 -9.02
C ILE A 283 -14.34 20.16 -8.21
N LYS A 284 -13.63 21.18 -8.74
CA LYS A 284 -13.62 22.53 -8.18
C LYS A 284 -15.02 23.12 -8.27
N ASP A 285 -15.45 23.87 -7.25
CA ASP A 285 -16.83 24.39 -7.17
C ASP A 285 -17.18 25.28 -8.37
N GLU A 286 -16.20 26.04 -8.88
CA GLU A 286 -16.32 26.86 -10.07
C GLU A 286 -16.42 26.11 -11.39
N ASP A 287 -16.06 24.82 -11.41
CA ASP A 287 -16.04 23.98 -12.61
C ASP A 287 -17.23 23.00 -12.70
N ILE A 288 -18.11 22.95 -11.68
CA ILE A 288 -19.27 22.04 -11.64
C ILE A 288 -20.14 22.18 -12.89
N GLU A 289 -20.46 23.41 -13.32
CA GLU A 289 -21.30 23.64 -14.48
C GLU A 289 -20.61 23.30 -15.80
N LYS A 290 -19.28 23.43 -15.88
CA LYS A 290 -18.50 22.94 -17.04
C LYS A 290 -18.56 21.42 -17.12
N TYR A 291 -18.34 20.76 -15.98
CA TYR A 291 -18.42 19.30 -15.90
C TYR A 291 -19.80 18.77 -16.30
N LYS A 292 -20.89 19.39 -15.83
CA LYS A 292 -22.27 19.03 -16.22
C LYS A 292 -22.52 19.14 -17.72
N ARG A 293 -21.83 20.05 -18.41
CA ARG A 293 -21.88 20.18 -19.88
C ARG A 293 -20.99 19.17 -20.62
N GLY A 294 -20.26 18.29 -19.90
CA GLY A 294 -19.36 17.30 -20.47
C GLY A 294 -17.96 17.81 -20.81
N GLU A 295 -17.60 19.01 -20.34
CA GLU A 295 -16.25 19.54 -20.48
C GLU A 295 -15.28 18.87 -19.50
N LEU A 296 -14.03 18.66 -19.92
CA LEU A 296 -12.97 18.16 -19.03
C LEU A 296 -12.56 19.26 -18.04
N VAL A 297 -12.53 18.91 -16.76
CA VAL A 297 -12.16 19.81 -15.66
C VAL A 297 -10.91 19.32 -14.92
N GLU A 298 -10.20 20.21 -14.25
CA GLU A 298 -9.10 19.82 -13.36
C GLU A 298 -9.65 19.44 -11.99
N PRO A 299 -9.12 18.38 -11.34
CA PRO A 299 -9.51 18.07 -9.98
C PRO A 299 -9.02 19.15 -9.00
N LYS A 300 -9.68 19.27 -7.83
CA LYS A 300 -9.21 20.14 -6.72
C LYS A 300 -7.76 19.82 -6.35
N LYS A 301 -7.42 18.53 -6.28
CA LYS A 301 -6.07 18.03 -6.01
C LYS A 301 -5.74 16.91 -7.01
N PRO A 302 -4.78 17.10 -7.92
CA PRO A 302 -4.34 16.04 -8.81
C PRO A 302 -3.50 15.00 -8.07
N ILE A 303 -3.41 13.79 -8.63
CA ILE A 303 -2.48 12.74 -8.22
C ILE A 303 -1.10 13.12 -8.75
N VAL A 304 -0.12 13.30 -7.88
CA VAL A 304 1.23 13.73 -8.27
C VAL A 304 2.27 12.71 -7.82
N TYR A 305 3.02 12.17 -8.78
CA TYR A 305 4.17 11.30 -8.52
C TYR A 305 5.47 12.03 -8.76
N TYR A 306 6.40 11.88 -7.82
CA TYR A 306 7.77 12.33 -7.96
C TYR A 306 8.69 11.16 -8.32
N VAL A 307 9.59 11.36 -9.28
CA VAL A 307 10.61 10.35 -9.60
C VAL A 307 11.83 10.56 -8.72
N ASP A 308 12.21 9.56 -7.92
CA ASP A 308 13.31 9.63 -6.96
C ASP A 308 14.59 10.23 -7.56
N ARG A 309 15.30 11.06 -6.78
CA ARG A 309 16.59 11.64 -7.15
C ARG A 309 17.65 10.57 -7.48
N ALA A 310 17.56 9.38 -6.86
CA ALA A 310 18.44 8.24 -7.13
C ALA A 310 18.21 7.58 -8.50
N THR A 311 17.10 7.87 -9.17
CA THR A 311 16.79 7.31 -10.49
C THR A 311 17.80 7.81 -11.54
N PRO A 312 18.47 6.91 -12.30
CA PRO A 312 19.33 7.31 -13.39
C PRO A 312 18.63 8.24 -14.39
N LYS A 313 19.26 9.36 -14.72
CA LYS A 313 18.64 10.44 -15.52
C LYS A 313 18.01 9.95 -16.83
N LYS A 314 18.65 8.98 -17.51
CA LYS A 314 18.20 8.43 -18.79
C LYS A 314 16.85 7.69 -18.69
N TRP A 315 16.49 7.17 -17.50
CA TRP A 315 15.24 6.43 -17.29
C TRP A 315 14.08 7.28 -16.79
N ARG A 316 14.33 8.47 -16.23
CA ARG A 316 13.29 9.32 -15.62
C ARG A 316 12.17 9.68 -16.60
N LYS A 317 12.51 10.00 -17.86
CA LYS A 317 11.50 10.35 -18.87
C LYS A 317 10.49 9.22 -19.11
N TYR A 318 10.95 7.97 -19.14
CA TYR A 318 10.11 6.82 -19.40
C TYR A 318 9.22 6.46 -18.20
N LEU A 319 9.76 6.58 -16.98
CA LEU A 319 8.94 6.44 -15.77
C LEU A 319 7.83 7.49 -15.73
N LYS A 320 8.16 8.76 -16.03
CA LYS A 320 7.17 9.84 -16.07
C LYS A 320 6.11 9.60 -17.16
N GLN A 321 6.51 9.17 -18.34
CA GLN A 321 5.57 8.82 -19.41
C GLN A 321 4.61 7.71 -18.99
N GLY A 322 5.10 6.62 -18.33
CA GLY A 322 4.23 5.56 -17.85
C GLY A 322 3.22 6.01 -16.80
N ILE A 323 3.58 6.98 -15.94
CA ILE A 323 2.65 7.62 -15.02
C ILE A 323 1.57 8.40 -15.79
N GLU A 324 1.99 9.23 -16.74
CA GLU A 324 1.11 10.13 -17.48
C GLU A 324 0.25 9.42 -18.55
N ASP A 325 0.58 8.18 -18.91
CA ASP A 325 -0.22 7.33 -19.79
C ASP A 325 -1.66 7.14 -19.28
N TRP A 326 -1.86 7.18 -17.96
CA TRP A 326 -3.18 7.08 -17.33
C TRP A 326 -4.05 8.32 -17.50
N GLN A 327 -3.49 9.46 -17.96
CA GLN A 327 -4.27 10.67 -18.20
C GLN A 327 -5.48 10.41 -19.14
N ALA A 328 -5.29 9.59 -20.19
CA ALA A 328 -6.38 9.22 -21.10
C ALA A 328 -7.54 8.45 -20.41
N ALA A 329 -7.24 7.71 -19.35
CA ALA A 329 -8.28 7.03 -18.57
C ALA A 329 -9.02 8.01 -17.63
N PHE A 330 -8.32 8.97 -17.05
CA PHE A 330 -8.94 10.02 -16.24
C PHE A 330 -9.77 11.00 -17.09
N GLU A 331 -9.41 11.23 -18.37
CA GLU A 331 -10.23 12.00 -19.30
C GLU A 331 -11.57 11.30 -19.57
N ALA A 332 -11.60 9.97 -19.64
CA ALA A 332 -12.86 9.23 -19.73
C ALA A 332 -13.72 9.40 -18.46
N ALA A 333 -13.10 9.67 -17.30
CA ALA A 333 -13.79 10.04 -16.07
C ALA A 333 -14.20 11.52 -15.98
N GLY A 334 -13.81 12.36 -16.94
CA GLY A 334 -14.14 13.78 -17.01
C GLY A 334 -13.05 14.73 -16.47
N PHE A 335 -11.86 14.20 -16.16
CA PHE A 335 -10.77 15.00 -15.62
C PHE A 335 -9.60 15.15 -16.59
N LYS A 336 -9.13 16.39 -16.79
CA LYS A 336 -7.83 16.69 -17.40
C LYS A 336 -6.80 16.99 -16.29
N ASN A 337 -5.53 16.72 -16.58
CA ASN A 337 -4.41 16.94 -15.64
C ASN A 337 -4.64 16.26 -14.26
N ALA A 338 -5.30 15.09 -14.27
CA ALA A 338 -5.64 14.37 -13.04
C ALA A 338 -4.45 13.64 -12.44
N ILE A 339 -3.51 13.19 -13.27
CA ILE A 339 -2.30 12.51 -12.85
C ILE A 339 -1.08 13.18 -13.49
N ILE A 340 -0.05 13.46 -12.70
CA ILE A 340 1.10 14.28 -13.10
C ILE A 340 2.38 13.65 -12.57
N ALA A 341 3.41 13.57 -13.41
CA ALA A 341 4.74 13.14 -13.03
C ALA A 341 5.71 14.32 -12.92
N LYS A 342 6.48 14.38 -11.83
CA LYS A 342 7.44 15.45 -11.57
C LYS A 342 8.82 14.92 -11.21
N ASP A 343 9.84 15.70 -11.49
CA ASP A 343 11.12 15.56 -10.81
C ASP A 343 11.02 16.21 -9.41
N PRO A 344 11.68 15.68 -8.38
CA PRO A 344 11.70 16.30 -7.07
C PRO A 344 12.46 17.62 -7.13
N PRO A 345 12.09 18.61 -6.31
CA PRO A 345 12.83 19.86 -6.23
C PRO A 345 14.30 19.60 -5.88
N SER A 346 15.21 20.45 -6.32
CA SER A 346 16.61 20.39 -5.89
C SER A 346 16.73 20.68 -4.38
N LYS A 347 17.88 20.43 -3.79
CA LYS A 347 18.12 20.77 -2.38
C LYS A 347 18.16 22.28 -2.13
N GLU A 348 18.50 23.04 -3.18
CA GLU A 348 18.53 24.50 -3.15
C GLU A 348 17.11 25.11 -3.25
N GLU A 349 16.20 24.46 -3.99
CA GLU A 349 14.81 24.91 -4.13
C GLU A 349 13.97 24.53 -2.90
N ASP A 350 14.15 23.32 -2.36
CA ASP A 350 13.46 22.85 -1.16
C ASP A 350 14.39 21.91 -0.37
N PRO A 351 15.12 22.44 0.63
CA PRO A 351 16.05 21.66 1.46
C PRO A 351 15.31 20.64 2.35
N ASP A 352 14.04 20.89 2.69
CA ASP A 352 13.24 20.07 3.58
C ASP A 352 12.42 18.99 2.84
N TRP A 353 12.38 19.07 1.50
CA TRP A 353 11.68 18.06 0.72
C TRP A 353 12.21 16.65 1.01
N SER A 354 11.32 15.78 1.37
CA SER A 354 11.63 14.39 1.69
C SER A 354 10.63 13.45 1.01
N PRO A 355 11.10 12.32 0.47
CA PRO A 355 10.19 11.27 0.01
C PRO A 355 9.45 10.57 1.17
N GLU A 356 9.77 10.85 2.41
CA GLU A 356 9.06 10.33 3.59
C GLU A 356 7.90 11.25 4.02
N ASP A 357 7.75 12.42 3.41
CA ASP A 357 6.60 13.30 3.62
C ASP A 357 5.41 12.75 2.85
N ILE A 358 4.34 12.37 3.57
CA ILE A 358 3.13 11.74 3.03
C ILE A 358 2.42 12.57 1.96
N ARG A 359 2.70 13.85 1.89
CA ARG A 359 2.12 14.73 0.85
C ARG A 359 2.63 14.41 -0.55
N TYR A 360 3.69 13.60 -0.65
CA TYR A 360 4.36 13.26 -1.90
C TYR A 360 4.32 11.74 -2.12
N SER A 361 3.76 11.30 -3.24
CA SER A 361 3.92 9.92 -3.73
C SER A 361 5.17 9.84 -4.59
N VAL A 362 5.99 8.81 -4.39
CA VAL A 362 7.32 8.73 -5.01
C VAL A 362 7.55 7.39 -5.69
N VAL A 363 8.09 7.43 -6.92
CA VAL A 363 8.69 6.25 -7.54
C VAL A 363 10.09 6.09 -6.97
N ARG A 364 10.24 5.20 -5.98
CA ARG A 364 11.47 4.96 -5.22
C ARG A 364 12.40 4.04 -5.98
N TYR A 365 13.60 4.52 -6.32
CA TYR A 365 14.59 3.72 -7.02
C TYR A 365 15.48 2.96 -6.04
N LEU A 366 15.36 1.63 -6.02
CA LEU A 366 16.02 0.76 -5.04
C LEU A 366 17.15 -0.05 -5.68
N ALA A 367 18.37 0.10 -5.16
CA ALA A 367 19.55 -0.67 -5.57
C ALA A 367 19.46 -2.10 -5.00
N SER A 368 18.64 -2.94 -5.63
CA SER A 368 18.37 -4.32 -5.21
C SER A 368 18.49 -5.29 -6.39
N PRO A 369 18.97 -6.53 -6.15
CA PRO A 369 18.97 -7.59 -7.16
C PRO A 369 17.57 -8.18 -7.43
N THR A 370 16.54 -7.72 -6.73
CA THR A 370 15.16 -8.18 -6.92
C THR A 370 14.69 -7.90 -8.35
N LEU A 371 14.15 -8.94 -8.99
CA LEU A 371 13.63 -8.90 -10.37
C LEU A 371 12.14 -8.52 -10.31
N ASN A 372 11.83 -7.31 -9.83
CA ASN A 372 10.44 -6.86 -9.68
C ASN A 372 10.33 -5.35 -9.61
N ALA A 373 9.09 -4.85 -9.68
CA ALA A 373 8.61 -3.57 -9.19
C ALA A 373 7.30 -3.82 -8.44
N ASN A 374 6.83 -2.91 -7.61
CA ASN A 374 5.49 -2.99 -7.03
C ASN A 374 4.95 -1.60 -6.67
N GLY A 375 3.65 -1.41 -6.84
CA GLY A 375 2.90 -0.19 -6.53
C GLY A 375 1.90 -0.39 -5.39
N PRO A 376 2.35 -0.53 -4.12
CA PRO A 376 1.44 -0.60 -2.98
C PRO A 376 0.80 0.75 -2.71
N HIS A 377 -0.38 0.74 -2.09
CA HIS A 377 -1.01 1.94 -1.55
C HIS A 377 -1.42 1.74 -0.09
N VAL A 378 -1.75 2.84 0.56
CA VAL A 378 -2.26 2.91 1.92
C VAL A 378 -3.57 3.66 1.89
N SER A 379 -4.64 3.05 2.42
CA SER A 379 -6.00 3.59 2.36
C SER A 379 -6.55 3.91 3.74
N ASP A 380 -7.40 4.94 3.81
CA ASP A 380 -8.22 5.23 4.97
C ASP A 380 -9.29 4.14 5.13
N PRO A 381 -9.27 3.35 6.22
CA PRO A 381 -10.21 2.24 6.40
C PRO A 381 -11.68 2.67 6.60
N ARG A 382 -11.94 3.98 6.73
CA ARG A 382 -13.29 4.53 6.84
C ARG A 382 -13.97 4.69 5.48
N SER A 383 -13.18 4.85 4.39
CA SER A 383 -13.71 5.26 3.08
C SER A 383 -13.06 4.62 1.87
N GLY A 384 -11.90 3.95 2.04
CA GLY A 384 -11.06 3.51 0.92
C GLY A 384 -10.29 4.65 0.23
N GLU A 385 -10.22 5.87 0.83
CA GLU A 385 -9.40 6.93 0.26
C GLU A 385 -7.92 6.54 0.29
N ILE A 386 -7.29 6.52 -0.88
CA ILE A 386 -5.83 6.33 -0.95
C ILE A 386 -5.16 7.61 -0.42
N ILE A 387 -4.37 7.44 0.63
CA ILE A 387 -3.67 8.53 1.30
C ILE A 387 -2.26 8.70 0.76
N GLU A 388 -1.59 7.57 0.48
CA GLU A 388 -0.21 7.51 0.00
C GLU A 388 -0.05 6.31 -0.92
N SER A 389 0.82 6.47 -1.93
CA SER A 389 1.26 5.33 -2.71
C SER A 389 2.68 5.58 -3.25
N ASP A 390 3.63 4.84 -2.72
CA ASP A 390 5.00 4.80 -3.23
C ASP A 390 5.21 3.57 -4.12
N ILE A 391 5.78 3.77 -5.30
CA ILE A 391 6.17 2.66 -6.18
C ILE A 391 7.60 2.25 -5.85
N ASN A 392 7.81 0.99 -5.49
CA ASN A 392 9.15 0.45 -5.30
C ASN A 392 9.69 -0.07 -6.64
N TRP A 393 10.68 0.63 -7.18
CA TRP A 393 11.35 0.30 -8.43
C TRP A 393 12.71 -0.35 -8.14
N TYR A 394 12.80 -1.67 -8.25
CA TYR A 394 14.07 -2.38 -8.04
C TYR A 394 14.93 -2.34 -9.30
N HIS A 395 16.23 -2.05 -9.16
CA HIS A 395 17.14 -1.89 -10.29
C HIS A 395 17.09 -3.06 -11.28
N ASN A 396 17.03 -4.29 -10.79
CA ASN A 396 17.07 -5.49 -11.63
C ASN A 396 15.75 -5.82 -12.33
N VAL A 397 14.69 -5.03 -12.19
CA VAL A 397 13.48 -5.18 -13.02
C VAL A 397 13.84 -5.08 -14.52
N MET A 398 14.83 -4.24 -14.87
CA MET A 398 15.32 -4.13 -16.26
C MET A 398 15.87 -5.44 -16.81
N LYS A 399 16.54 -6.25 -15.96
CA LYS A 399 17.00 -7.60 -16.34
C LYS A 399 15.82 -8.53 -16.63
N LEU A 400 14.77 -8.45 -15.85
CA LEU A 400 13.55 -9.25 -16.03
C LEU A 400 12.88 -8.89 -17.36
N LEU A 401 12.67 -7.60 -17.60
CA LEU A 401 12.05 -7.05 -18.81
C LEU A 401 12.83 -7.45 -20.06
N ARG A 402 14.16 -7.28 -20.02
CA ARG A 402 15.04 -7.70 -21.12
C ARG A 402 14.88 -9.20 -21.41
N ASN A 403 14.88 -10.06 -20.39
CA ASN A 403 14.79 -11.49 -20.58
C ASN A 403 13.45 -11.92 -21.18
N TRP A 404 12.34 -11.33 -20.71
CA TRP A 404 11.01 -11.61 -21.27
C TRP A 404 10.90 -11.10 -22.70
N TYR A 405 11.27 -9.86 -22.96
CA TYR A 405 11.19 -9.30 -24.31
C TYR A 405 12.09 -10.06 -25.28
N PHE A 406 13.30 -10.42 -24.87
CA PHE A 406 14.22 -11.25 -25.65
C PHE A 406 13.56 -12.57 -26.07
N ILE A 407 13.04 -13.34 -25.13
CA ILE A 407 12.53 -14.68 -25.44
C ILE A 407 11.20 -14.66 -26.20
N GLN A 408 10.38 -13.65 -25.99
CA GLN A 408 9.07 -13.55 -26.61
C GLN A 408 9.09 -12.87 -27.98
N THR A 409 10.03 -11.96 -28.24
CA THR A 409 9.97 -11.11 -29.45
C THR A 409 11.18 -11.18 -30.37
N SER A 410 12.33 -11.74 -29.95
CA SER A 410 13.55 -11.72 -30.77
C SER A 410 13.43 -12.48 -32.11
N ALA A 411 12.43 -13.35 -32.30
CA ALA A 411 12.11 -13.91 -33.60
C ALA A 411 11.64 -12.84 -34.59
N VAL A 412 10.97 -11.79 -34.10
CA VAL A 412 10.32 -10.74 -34.89
C VAL A 412 11.12 -9.44 -34.86
N ASP A 413 11.59 -9.05 -33.66
CA ASP A 413 12.32 -7.81 -33.43
C ASP A 413 13.85 -8.04 -33.43
N PRO A 414 14.59 -7.49 -34.42
CA PRO A 414 16.05 -7.57 -34.44
C PRO A 414 16.73 -6.86 -33.25
N ASP A 415 16.14 -5.77 -32.73
CA ASP A 415 16.72 -5.01 -31.61
C ASP A 415 16.64 -5.79 -30.27
N ALA A 416 15.80 -6.83 -30.22
CA ALA A 416 15.74 -7.77 -29.09
C ALA A 416 16.86 -8.82 -29.11
N ARG A 417 17.67 -8.96 -30.16
CA ARG A 417 18.67 -10.02 -30.37
C ARG A 417 20.01 -9.73 -29.70
N SER A 418 19.95 -9.26 -28.44
CA SER A 418 21.13 -8.94 -27.65
C SER A 418 20.85 -9.09 -26.16
N THR A 419 21.90 -9.30 -25.36
CA THR A 419 21.81 -9.21 -23.89
C THR A 419 21.89 -7.77 -23.37
N GLU A 420 22.01 -6.81 -24.26
CA GLU A 420 22.15 -5.38 -23.95
C GLU A 420 21.30 -4.61 -24.97
N PHE A 421 20.13 -4.12 -24.53
CA PHE A 421 19.23 -3.37 -25.40
C PHE A 421 19.66 -1.93 -25.53
N LYS A 422 19.31 -1.30 -26.66
CA LYS A 422 19.39 0.15 -26.80
C LYS A 422 18.57 0.85 -25.72
N ASP A 423 19.02 2.03 -25.29
CA ASP A 423 18.34 2.81 -24.24
C ASP A 423 16.87 3.12 -24.59
N GLU A 424 16.55 3.32 -25.87
CA GLU A 424 15.18 3.56 -26.34
C GLU A 424 14.28 2.35 -26.11
N LEU A 425 14.72 1.16 -26.51
CA LEU A 425 13.93 -0.08 -26.32
C LEU A 425 13.78 -0.38 -24.83
N MET A 426 14.87 -0.32 -24.05
CA MET A 426 14.79 -0.53 -22.58
C MET A 426 13.89 0.52 -21.93
N GLY A 427 13.91 1.75 -22.43
CA GLY A 427 13.07 2.83 -21.94
C GLY A 427 11.58 2.56 -22.14
N GLU A 428 11.17 2.07 -23.30
CA GLU A 428 9.77 1.69 -23.54
C GLU A 428 9.33 0.52 -22.65
N LEU A 429 10.21 -0.45 -22.39
CA LEU A 429 9.94 -1.52 -21.43
C LEU A 429 9.76 -0.99 -20.00
N ILE A 430 10.55 0.01 -19.60
CA ILE A 430 10.42 0.71 -18.32
C ILE A 430 9.08 1.46 -18.27
N ARG A 431 8.68 2.16 -19.35
CA ARG A 431 7.40 2.86 -19.45
C ARG A 431 6.22 1.92 -19.28
N PHE A 432 6.24 0.77 -19.95
CA PHE A 432 5.21 -0.27 -19.79
C PHE A 432 5.03 -0.70 -18.32
N VAL A 433 6.13 -1.07 -17.64
CA VAL A 433 6.04 -1.48 -16.23
C VAL A 433 5.66 -0.31 -15.33
N SER A 434 6.14 0.91 -15.62
CA SER A 434 5.72 2.10 -14.88
C SER A 434 4.21 2.32 -14.98
N ALA A 435 3.63 2.18 -16.17
CA ALA A 435 2.17 2.26 -16.36
C ALA A 435 1.44 1.15 -15.58
N HIS A 436 1.96 -0.08 -15.59
CA HIS A 436 1.39 -1.20 -14.84
C HIS A 436 1.38 -0.92 -13.32
N GLU A 437 2.54 -0.54 -12.74
CA GLU A 437 2.63 -0.25 -11.31
C GLU A 437 1.74 0.93 -10.88
N VAL A 438 1.63 1.96 -11.73
CA VAL A 438 0.69 3.07 -11.49
C VAL A 438 -0.75 2.58 -11.45
N GLY A 439 -1.14 1.62 -12.30
CA GLY A 439 -2.46 1.00 -12.24
C GLY A 439 -2.80 0.46 -10.85
N HIS A 440 -1.84 -0.20 -10.18
CA HIS A 440 -2.03 -0.65 -8.79
C HIS A 440 -2.20 0.52 -7.82
N THR A 441 -1.47 1.59 -8.02
CA THR A 441 -1.50 2.76 -7.13
C THR A 441 -2.75 3.63 -7.26
N ILE A 442 -3.52 3.43 -8.32
CA ILE A 442 -4.83 4.08 -8.51
C ILE A 442 -6.00 3.14 -8.21
N GLY A 443 -5.73 1.95 -7.67
CA GLY A 443 -6.73 1.03 -7.15
C GLY A 443 -6.99 -0.23 -7.96
N LEU A 444 -6.27 -0.46 -9.08
CA LEU A 444 -6.54 -1.59 -9.97
C LEU A 444 -5.70 -2.83 -9.64
N PRO A 445 -6.31 -4.00 -9.38
CA PRO A 445 -5.62 -5.27 -9.32
C PRO A 445 -5.31 -5.80 -10.73
N HIS A 446 -4.62 -6.94 -10.81
CA HIS A 446 -4.39 -7.61 -12.07
C HIS A 446 -5.71 -8.06 -12.72
N ASN A 447 -5.82 -7.83 -14.04
CA ASN A 447 -6.90 -8.35 -14.88
C ASN A 447 -6.36 -9.41 -15.85
N MET A 448 -6.11 -10.63 -15.33
CA MET A 448 -5.53 -11.74 -16.09
C MET A 448 -6.45 -12.29 -17.19
N GLY A 449 -7.74 -11.98 -17.15
CA GLY A 449 -8.70 -12.42 -18.16
C GLY A 449 -8.81 -11.50 -19.37
N SER A 450 -8.18 -10.32 -19.35
CA SER A 450 -8.41 -9.33 -20.40
C SER A 450 -7.80 -9.74 -21.74
N SER A 451 -6.62 -10.37 -21.76
CA SER A 451 -5.96 -10.81 -23.00
C SER A 451 -6.77 -11.80 -23.80
N SER A 452 -7.63 -12.61 -23.16
CA SER A 452 -8.51 -13.56 -23.83
C SER A 452 -9.58 -12.94 -24.72
N ALA A 453 -9.84 -11.64 -24.57
CA ALA A 453 -10.80 -10.91 -25.41
C ALA A 453 -10.33 -10.69 -26.86
N PHE A 454 -9.04 -10.78 -27.13
CA PHE A 454 -8.50 -10.52 -28.46
C PHE A 454 -8.32 -11.81 -29.27
N PRO A 455 -8.86 -11.89 -30.52
CA PRO A 455 -8.58 -13.03 -31.39
C PRO A 455 -7.08 -13.15 -31.68
N VAL A 456 -6.53 -14.35 -31.58
CA VAL A 456 -5.11 -14.65 -31.87
C VAL A 456 -4.68 -14.14 -33.25
N ASP A 457 -5.55 -14.26 -34.27
CA ASP A 457 -5.25 -13.73 -35.62
C ASP A 457 -5.17 -12.21 -35.66
N SER A 458 -5.96 -11.52 -34.83
CA SER A 458 -5.94 -10.05 -34.72
C SER A 458 -4.64 -9.55 -34.09
N LEU A 459 -4.03 -10.30 -33.19
CA LEU A 459 -2.73 -9.98 -32.60
C LEU A 459 -1.57 -10.02 -33.60
N ARG A 460 -1.79 -10.60 -34.80
CA ARG A 460 -0.88 -10.60 -35.94
C ARG A 460 -1.14 -9.47 -36.92
N SER A 461 -2.13 -8.63 -36.67
CA SER A 461 -2.50 -7.50 -37.50
C SER A 461 -1.93 -6.19 -36.99
N ALA A 462 -1.11 -5.51 -37.80
CA ALA A 462 -0.58 -4.20 -37.49
C ALA A 462 -1.70 -3.15 -37.24
N THR A 463 -2.75 -3.19 -38.05
CA THR A 463 -3.89 -2.26 -37.92
C THR A 463 -4.64 -2.48 -36.61
N PHE A 464 -4.84 -3.75 -36.22
CA PHE A 464 -5.52 -4.08 -34.98
C PHE A 464 -4.67 -3.67 -33.77
N THR A 465 -3.41 -4.10 -33.71
CA THR A 465 -2.55 -3.86 -32.55
C THR A 465 -2.20 -2.38 -32.36
N LYS A 466 -2.11 -1.60 -33.45
CA LYS A 466 -1.99 -0.13 -33.35
C LYS A 466 -3.24 0.53 -32.76
N LYS A 467 -4.41 -0.01 -33.01
CA LYS A 467 -5.68 0.55 -32.50
C LYS A 467 -5.98 0.14 -31.08
N TYR A 468 -5.74 -1.12 -30.73
CA TYR A 468 -6.22 -1.72 -29.48
C TYR A 468 -5.10 -2.15 -28.52
N GLY A 469 -3.83 -2.15 -28.94
CA GLY A 469 -2.73 -2.74 -28.20
C GLY A 469 -2.69 -4.25 -28.31
N THR A 470 -2.05 -4.93 -27.34
CA THR A 470 -1.92 -6.40 -27.32
C THR A 470 -2.84 -7.05 -26.29
N ALA A 471 -3.43 -6.27 -25.38
CA ALA A 471 -4.45 -6.68 -24.43
C ALA A 471 -5.36 -5.50 -24.08
N PRO A 472 -6.63 -5.71 -23.70
CA PRO A 472 -7.54 -4.63 -23.26
C PRO A 472 -7.09 -3.91 -21.98
N SER A 473 -6.22 -4.51 -21.18
CA SER A 473 -5.72 -3.93 -19.93
C SER A 473 -4.20 -4.05 -19.82
N VAL A 474 -3.54 -2.98 -19.36
CA VAL A 474 -2.12 -2.99 -18.99
C VAL A 474 -1.89 -3.78 -17.69
N MET A 475 -2.96 -4.06 -16.94
CA MET A 475 -2.93 -4.85 -15.71
C MET A 475 -2.94 -6.36 -15.95
N ASP A 476 -2.95 -6.81 -17.22
CA ASP A 476 -2.80 -8.20 -17.60
C ASP A 476 -1.32 -8.61 -17.64
N TYR A 477 -1.04 -9.86 -17.31
CA TYR A 477 0.30 -10.46 -17.50
C TYR A 477 0.42 -11.16 -18.86
N ALA A 478 -0.20 -10.59 -19.90
CA ALA A 478 -0.01 -11.00 -21.29
C ALA A 478 1.43 -10.80 -21.77
N ARG A 479 2.22 -9.99 -21.07
CA ARG A 479 3.62 -9.66 -21.35
C ARG A 479 3.78 -9.04 -22.74
N PHE A 480 4.47 -9.77 -23.66
CA PHE A 480 4.78 -9.27 -25.00
C PHE A 480 4.14 -10.14 -26.07
N ASN A 481 3.88 -9.59 -27.25
CA ASN A 481 3.18 -10.27 -28.32
C ASN A 481 4.04 -11.40 -28.97
N TYR A 482 4.11 -12.54 -28.29
CA TYR A 482 4.82 -13.73 -28.78
C TYR A 482 4.07 -14.47 -29.90
N VAL A 483 2.84 -14.04 -30.22
CA VAL A 483 2.02 -14.58 -31.31
C VAL A 483 2.49 -14.06 -32.67
N ALA A 484 2.99 -12.83 -32.70
CA ALA A 484 3.53 -12.21 -33.92
C ALA A 484 4.62 -13.07 -34.56
N GLN A 485 4.66 -13.11 -35.90
CA GLN A 485 5.61 -13.88 -36.69
C GLN A 485 6.48 -12.92 -37.54
N PRO A 486 7.66 -13.34 -38.03
CA PRO A 486 8.56 -12.49 -38.80
C PRO A 486 7.95 -11.85 -40.05
N GLU A 487 6.91 -12.47 -40.61
CA GLU A 487 6.15 -11.94 -41.75
C GLU A 487 5.17 -10.80 -41.37
N ASP A 488 4.80 -10.68 -40.11
CA ASP A 488 3.80 -9.71 -39.60
C ASP A 488 4.46 -8.33 -39.39
N LYS A 489 4.57 -7.56 -40.47
CA LYS A 489 5.27 -6.27 -40.40
C LYS A 489 4.45 -5.19 -39.71
N GLY A 490 5.08 -4.43 -38.82
CA GLY A 490 4.47 -3.27 -38.14
C GLY A 490 3.48 -3.62 -37.04
N VAL A 491 3.46 -4.89 -36.61
CA VAL A 491 2.68 -5.35 -35.46
C VAL A 491 3.29 -4.81 -34.18
N VAL A 492 2.47 -4.34 -33.26
CA VAL A 492 2.89 -3.88 -31.93
C VAL A 492 3.22 -5.08 -31.07
N LEU A 493 4.36 -5.02 -30.37
CA LEU A 493 4.91 -6.15 -29.60
C LEU A 493 4.78 -6.01 -28.08
N MET A 494 4.40 -4.85 -27.58
CA MET A 494 4.23 -4.60 -26.15
C MET A 494 2.88 -3.92 -25.84
N PRO A 495 2.31 -4.13 -24.64
CA PRO A 495 0.97 -3.65 -24.31
C PRO A 495 0.84 -2.13 -24.36
N SER A 496 1.81 -1.41 -23.82
CA SER A 496 1.89 0.06 -23.87
C SER A 496 3.00 0.47 -24.82
N HIS A 497 2.66 1.23 -25.87
CA HIS A 497 3.59 1.60 -26.92
C HIS A 497 3.19 2.96 -27.51
N TRP A 498 4.14 3.76 -28.03
CA TRP A 498 3.83 5.07 -28.65
C TRP A 498 2.91 4.97 -29.87
N ASP A 499 2.89 3.82 -30.55
CA ASP A 499 2.06 3.54 -31.72
C ASP A 499 0.71 2.87 -31.40
N SER A 500 0.39 2.69 -30.09
CA SER A 500 -0.84 2.06 -29.63
C SER A 500 -1.40 2.80 -28.40
N PRO A 501 -2.62 2.53 -27.96
CA PRO A 501 -3.13 3.09 -26.71
C PRO A 501 -2.21 2.72 -25.54
N ASN A 502 -1.81 3.74 -24.77
CA ASN A 502 -0.90 3.56 -23.64
C ASN A 502 -1.53 2.77 -22.49
N VAL A 503 -2.84 2.94 -22.30
CA VAL A 503 -3.69 2.14 -21.42
C VAL A 503 -4.86 1.59 -22.23
N GLY A 504 -5.29 0.38 -21.91
CA GLY A 504 -6.26 -0.35 -22.71
C GLY A 504 -7.70 0.16 -22.58
N ILE A 505 -8.58 -0.44 -23.35
CA ILE A 505 -10.01 -0.09 -23.36
C ILE A 505 -10.66 -0.44 -22.00
N TYR A 506 -10.27 -1.57 -21.40
CA TYR A 506 -10.72 -1.96 -20.06
C TYR A 506 -10.23 -0.96 -19.02
N ASP A 507 -8.97 -0.56 -19.07
CA ASP A 507 -8.37 0.37 -18.10
C ASP A 507 -9.12 1.71 -18.09
N LYS A 508 -9.45 2.24 -19.28
CA LYS A 508 -10.26 3.48 -19.43
C LYS A 508 -11.65 3.32 -18.84
N PHE A 509 -12.28 2.17 -19.07
CA PHE A 509 -13.60 1.88 -18.51
C PHE A 509 -13.53 1.75 -16.98
N SER A 510 -12.57 0.98 -16.47
CA SER A 510 -12.43 0.76 -15.02
C SER A 510 -12.15 2.07 -14.28
N VAL A 511 -11.25 2.92 -14.79
CA VAL A 511 -10.97 4.25 -14.20
C VAL A 511 -12.20 5.16 -14.32
N MET A 512 -12.89 5.18 -15.46
CA MET A 512 -14.14 5.92 -15.60
C MET A 512 -15.17 5.47 -14.59
N TRP A 513 -15.38 4.18 -14.44
CA TRP A 513 -16.31 3.59 -13.47
C TRP A 513 -15.95 3.93 -12.03
N GLY A 514 -14.66 3.85 -11.68
CA GLY A 514 -14.17 4.11 -10.31
C GLY A 514 -14.06 5.59 -9.94
N TYR A 515 -13.78 6.49 -10.89
CA TYR A 515 -13.43 7.87 -10.59
C TYR A 515 -14.43 8.93 -11.10
N LYS A 516 -15.27 8.62 -12.11
CA LYS A 516 -16.20 9.61 -12.64
C LYS A 516 -17.13 10.13 -11.54
N PRO A 517 -17.15 11.45 -11.25
CA PRO A 517 -18.07 12.01 -10.28
C PRO A 517 -19.53 11.87 -10.73
N ILE A 518 -20.38 11.36 -9.85
CA ILE A 518 -21.82 11.31 -10.01
C ILE A 518 -22.39 12.28 -8.98
N LEU A 519 -22.88 13.41 -9.48
CA LEU A 519 -23.30 14.54 -8.64
C LEU A 519 -24.72 14.32 -8.13
N ASP A 520 -25.01 14.92 -6.97
CA ASP A 520 -26.35 15.04 -6.40
C ASP A 520 -27.06 13.68 -6.15
N VAL A 521 -26.27 12.63 -5.83
CA VAL A 521 -26.79 11.29 -5.51
C VAL A 521 -26.21 10.76 -4.20
N THR A 522 -26.96 9.88 -3.55
CA THR A 522 -26.51 9.09 -2.39
C THR A 522 -25.54 7.99 -2.81
N GLU A 523 -24.89 7.31 -1.85
CA GLU A 523 -24.02 6.15 -2.12
C GLU A 523 -24.81 4.99 -2.77
N GLU A 524 -26.04 4.74 -2.33
CA GLU A 524 -26.89 3.68 -2.87
C GLU A 524 -27.38 4.00 -4.31
N GLU A 525 -27.81 5.23 -4.56
CA GLU A 525 -28.21 5.66 -5.91
C GLU A 525 -27.02 5.60 -6.87
N GLU A 526 -25.81 5.97 -6.41
CA GLU A 526 -24.57 5.84 -7.18
C GLU A 526 -24.30 4.38 -7.57
N LYS A 527 -24.45 3.44 -6.62
CA LYS A 527 -24.30 2.00 -6.84
C LYS A 527 -25.20 1.49 -7.96
N ASP A 528 -26.48 1.92 -8.00
CA ASP A 528 -27.41 1.52 -9.05
C ASP A 528 -27.04 2.08 -10.43
N ILE A 529 -26.52 3.30 -10.49
CA ILE A 529 -26.03 3.91 -11.74
C ILE A 529 -24.80 3.14 -12.24
N LEU A 530 -23.84 2.86 -11.36
CA LEU A 530 -22.62 2.12 -11.69
C LEU A 530 -22.91 0.70 -12.18
N LYS A 531 -23.92 0.04 -11.58
CA LYS A 531 -24.39 -1.27 -12.01
C LYS A 531 -24.96 -1.23 -13.45
N LYS A 532 -25.70 -0.19 -13.81
CA LYS A 532 -26.20 -0.02 -15.19
C LYS A 532 -25.05 0.10 -16.19
N TRP A 533 -23.99 0.86 -15.87
CA TRP A 533 -22.83 1.00 -16.76
C TRP A 533 -22.10 -0.33 -16.99
N ILE A 534 -22.08 -1.23 -16.01
CA ILE A 534 -21.54 -2.59 -16.18
C ILE A 534 -22.41 -3.40 -17.14
N ILE A 535 -23.74 -3.41 -16.91
CA ILE A 535 -24.70 -4.16 -17.73
C ILE A 535 -24.64 -3.73 -19.20
N GLU A 536 -24.46 -2.44 -19.47
CA GLU A 536 -24.30 -1.91 -20.83
C GLU A 536 -23.06 -2.47 -21.57
N LYS A 537 -22.12 -3.08 -20.87
CA LYS A 537 -20.84 -3.59 -21.39
C LYS A 537 -20.68 -5.11 -21.26
N GLU A 538 -21.61 -5.81 -20.62
CA GLU A 538 -21.42 -7.22 -20.25
C GLU A 538 -21.25 -8.19 -21.41
N ASP A 539 -21.80 -7.85 -22.59
CA ASP A 539 -21.67 -8.65 -23.81
C ASP A 539 -20.33 -8.45 -24.55
N ASP A 540 -19.53 -7.45 -24.19
CA ASP A 540 -18.25 -7.16 -24.83
C ASP A 540 -17.09 -7.62 -23.94
N LEU A 541 -16.41 -8.68 -24.35
CA LEU A 541 -15.30 -9.27 -23.63
C LEU A 541 -14.15 -8.29 -23.36
N MET A 542 -14.02 -7.21 -24.14
CA MET A 542 -12.99 -6.18 -23.90
C MET A 542 -13.20 -5.42 -22.60
N TYR A 543 -14.38 -5.49 -21.98
CA TYR A 543 -14.69 -4.87 -20.69
C TYR A 543 -14.74 -5.87 -19.52
N ARG A 544 -14.36 -7.13 -19.77
CA ARG A 544 -14.39 -8.18 -18.77
C ARG A 544 -13.22 -8.05 -17.79
N PHE A 545 -13.52 -8.26 -16.51
CA PHE A 545 -12.53 -8.49 -15.47
C PHE A 545 -12.36 -9.99 -15.21
N GLY A 546 -11.11 -10.46 -15.19
CA GLY A 546 -10.74 -11.82 -14.81
C GLY A 546 -9.63 -11.80 -13.76
N PRO A 547 -9.95 -12.11 -12.48
CA PRO A 547 -8.97 -12.01 -11.39
C PRO A 547 -7.84 -13.04 -11.55
N SER A 548 -6.69 -12.76 -10.94
CA SER A 548 -5.58 -13.70 -10.84
C SER A 548 -5.88 -14.86 -9.89
N GLY A 549 -5.29 -16.05 -10.15
CA GLY A 549 -5.33 -17.17 -9.22
C GLY A 549 -6.65 -17.96 -9.21
N GLY A 550 -7.57 -17.65 -10.13
CA GLY A 550 -8.83 -18.39 -10.30
C GLY A 550 -8.66 -19.71 -11.06
N ILE A 551 -9.74 -20.49 -11.08
CA ILE A 551 -9.83 -21.74 -11.87
C ILE A 551 -10.24 -21.48 -13.33
N ASP A 552 -10.58 -20.25 -13.69
CA ASP A 552 -10.98 -19.85 -15.03
C ASP A 552 -9.80 -19.97 -16.00
N PRO A 553 -9.86 -20.85 -17.02
CA PRO A 553 -8.76 -21.03 -17.96
C PRO A 553 -8.52 -19.81 -18.86
N SER A 554 -9.45 -18.88 -18.93
CA SER A 554 -9.29 -17.62 -19.66
C SER A 554 -8.67 -16.48 -18.82
N SER A 555 -8.35 -16.73 -17.55
CA SER A 555 -7.75 -15.75 -16.61
C SER A 555 -6.42 -16.29 -16.09
N GLN A 556 -5.48 -16.54 -16.99
CA GLN A 556 -4.17 -17.09 -16.66
C GLN A 556 -3.06 -16.07 -16.88
N THR A 557 -1.89 -16.32 -16.31
CA THR A 557 -0.68 -15.52 -16.56
C THR A 557 0.05 -16.05 -17.79
N GLU A 558 0.73 -15.17 -18.52
CA GLU A 558 1.60 -15.48 -19.68
C GLU A 558 0.83 -16.06 -20.89
N ASP A 559 -0.50 -16.01 -20.90
CA ASP A 559 -1.33 -16.35 -22.07
C ASP A 559 -1.66 -15.10 -22.89
N LEU A 560 -2.08 -15.30 -24.13
CA LEU A 560 -2.37 -14.21 -25.05
C LEU A 560 -3.39 -14.68 -26.11
N GLY A 561 -4.49 -13.94 -26.19
CA GLY A 561 -5.55 -14.17 -27.17
C GLY A 561 -6.58 -15.23 -26.76
N ASP A 562 -7.62 -15.34 -27.57
CA ASP A 562 -8.81 -16.18 -27.35
C ASP A 562 -8.59 -17.69 -27.46
N ASN A 563 -7.41 -18.10 -27.95
CA ASN A 563 -7.09 -19.51 -28.20
C ASN A 563 -5.65 -19.84 -27.77
N ALA A 564 -5.50 -20.34 -26.54
CA ALA A 564 -4.20 -20.68 -25.95
C ALA A 564 -3.40 -21.71 -26.77
N ILE A 565 -4.05 -22.69 -27.42
CA ILE A 565 -3.39 -23.69 -28.25
C ILE A 565 -2.79 -23.05 -29.51
N LYS A 566 -3.54 -22.18 -30.16
CA LYS A 566 -3.10 -21.46 -31.37
C LYS A 566 -1.98 -20.48 -31.04
N ALA A 567 -2.14 -19.70 -29.96
CA ALA A 567 -1.14 -18.76 -29.48
C ALA A 567 0.16 -19.47 -29.13
N SER A 568 0.10 -20.54 -28.31
CA SER A 568 1.26 -21.36 -27.97
C SER A 568 1.95 -21.97 -29.19
N SER A 569 1.18 -22.37 -30.21
CA SER A 569 1.75 -22.89 -31.46
C SER A 569 2.61 -21.86 -32.18
N TYR A 570 2.20 -20.57 -32.20
CA TYR A 570 3.00 -19.47 -32.74
C TYR A 570 4.22 -19.18 -31.86
N GLY A 571 4.07 -19.17 -30.53
CA GLY A 571 5.18 -19.02 -29.61
C GLY A 571 6.24 -20.10 -29.78
N ILE A 572 5.83 -21.37 -29.92
CA ILE A 572 6.74 -22.51 -30.19
C ILE A 572 7.47 -22.35 -31.53
N LYS A 573 6.78 -21.85 -32.57
CA LYS A 573 7.43 -21.54 -33.86
C LYS A 573 8.53 -20.50 -33.68
N ASN A 574 8.27 -19.46 -32.89
CA ASN A 574 9.25 -18.42 -32.56
C ASN A 574 10.42 -18.98 -31.76
N LEU A 575 10.19 -19.83 -30.75
CA LEU A 575 11.25 -20.47 -29.99
C LEU A 575 12.14 -21.34 -30.89
N LYS A 576 11.58 -22.10 -31.85
CA LYS A 576 12.36 -22.86 -32.82
C LYS A 576 13.29 -22.01 -33.70
N ARG A 577 12.96 -20.72 -33.88
CA ARG A 577 13.82 -19.73 -34.57
C ARG A 577 14.88 -19.14 -33.66
N ILE A 578 14.53 -18.91 -32.39
CA ILE A 578 15.40 -18.25 -31.41
C ILE A 578 16.51 -19.18 -30.91
N VAL A 579 16.14 -20.44 -30.54
CA VAL A 579 17.06 -21.36 -29.88
C VAL A 579 18.37 -21.63 -30.67
N PRO A 580 18.36 -21.83 -31.98
CA PRO A 580 19.61 -22.02 -32.74
C PRO A 580 20.56 -20.82 -32.72
N ASN A 581 20.02 -19.62 -32.50
CA ASN A 581 20.78 -18.36 -32.53
C ASN A 581 21.17 -17.86 -31.12
N LEU A 582 20.78 -18.55 -30.05
CA LEU A 582 21.01 -18.08 -28.68
C LEU A 582 22.49 -17.83 -28.40
N MET A 583 23.39 -18.72 -28.80
CA MET A 583 24.82 -18.54 -28.54
C MET A 583 25.35 -17.29 -29.22
N GLU A 584 24.98 -17.06 -30.48
CA GLU A 584 25.38 -15.85 -31.22
C GLU A 584 24.85 -14.57 -30.56
N TRP A 585 23.57 -14.54 -30.24
CA TRP A 585 22.91 -13.33 -29.71
C TRP A 585 23.26 -13.02 -28.25
N THR A 586 23.74 -14.00 -27.49
CA THR A 586 24.07 -13.83 -26.08
C THR A 586 25.57 -13.78 -25.78
N THR A 587 26.43 -14.09 -26.76
CA THR A 587 27.88 -14.05 -26.58
C THR A 587 28.40 -12.64 -26.79
N LYS A 588 29.03 -12.05 -25.77
CA LYS A 588 29.75 -10.77 -25.92
C LYS A 588 31.11 -11.03 -26.60
N ALA A 589 31.45 -10.26 -27.62
CA ALA A 589 32.64 -10.40 -28.46
C ALA A 589 33.99 -10.31 -27.70
N VAL A 590 34.00 -10.00 -26.39
CA VAL A 590 35.21 -9.74 -25.60
C VAL A 590 35.24 -10.42 -24.23
N SER A 591 34.31 -11.32 -23.94
CA SER A 591 34.27 -11.97 -22.62
C SER A 591 34.04 -13.47 -22.71
N TYR A 592 34.97 -14.25 -22.16
CA TYR A 592 34.81 -15.69 -21.89
C TYR A 592 33.78 -16.01 -20.80
N THR A 593 32.95 -15.06 -20.40
CA THR A 593 31.88 -15.28 -19.45
C THR A 593 30.71 -15.94 -20.16
N HIS A 594 30.58 -17.24 -20.00
CA HIS A 594 29.39 -17.98 -20.41
C HIS A 594 28.19 -17.43 -19.65
N LEU A 595 27.21 -16.86 -20.35
CA LEU A 595 25.89 -16.61 -19.80
C LEU A 595 25.26 -17.97 -19.54
N THR A 596 25.18 -18.36 -18.28
CA THR A 596 24.27 -19.43 -17.90
C THR A 596 22.86 -18.98 -18.26
N LEU A 597 22.16 -19.75 -19.08
CA LEU A 597 20.72 -19.61 -19.28
C LEU A 597 20.08 -19.51 -17.89
N PRO A 598 19.19 -18.55 -17.64
CA PRO A 598 18.42 -18.57 -16.41
C PRO A 598 17.67 -19.90 -16.38
N THR A 599 18.12 -20.83 -15.55
CA THR A 599 17.30 -21.95 -15.15
C THR A 599 16.06 -21.30 -14.53
N THR A 600 14.95 -21.52 -15.15
CA THR A 600 13.63 -21.24 -14.59
C THR A 600 13.52 -22.05 -13.30
N TYR A 601 13.91 -21.46 -12.18
CA TYR A 601 13.37 -21.91 -10.92
C TYR A 601 11.92 -21.44 -10.94
N GLY A 602 11.07 -22.39 -11.25
CA GLY A 602 9.65 -22.24 -11.15
C GLY A 602 9.23 -21.90 -9.74
N VAL A 603 8.14 -21.19 -9.69
CA VAL A 603 7.19 -20.91 -8.61
C VAL A 603 7.67 -19.95 -7.55
#